data_42ae5549d3b1be5e200f2bc257a99e82
#
_entry.id   42ae5549d3b1be5e200f2bc257a99e82
#
_cell.length_a   1.000
_cell.length_b   1.000
_cell.length_c   1.000
_cell.angle_alpha   90.00
_cell.angle_beta   90.00
_cell.angle_gamma   90.00
#
_symmetry.space_group_name_H-M   'P 1'
#
loop_
_entity.id
_entity.type
_entity.pdbx_description
1 polymer ?
#
loop_
_entity_poly.entity_id
_entity_poly.type
_entity_poly.pdbx_seq_one_letter_code
_entity_poly.pdbx_strand_id
1 'polypeptide(L)'
;MTKYSIKTVKISRIINDCKGVKTLFFNIKESDPKNYIIPKPGQFVMVWVPGIDEVPMSISGCDEYGNWSITVKNIGECTNAIHNLKINDYIGVRGPLGNWFEMPKDKSKQLFLISGGIGIAPLRFLLSELSQLNYQFKIIHGAKVESELIHIDEFSEIEVNDSRIFYCTDDGSYGTEGFASDTFENHIKNLSNQDLSKCEVYTCGPEKMIYSVFQICEKYKIELQASLERIMRCGCGLCGLCAIDPLGLLVCKDGPVFQSKILRKMEDFGRFKRDFTGNKISID
;
A
#
# COMPACT_ATOMS: atom_id res chain seq x y z
N MET A 1 20.60 -9.97 -14.81
CA MET A 1 20.77 -8.77 -13.97
C MET A 1 19.71 -8.78 -12.91
N THR A 2 20.02 -8.31 -11.75
CA THR A 2 19.18 -8.52 -10.58
C THR A 2 18.13 -7.42 -10.45
N LYS A 3 17.02 -7.72 -9.79
CA LYS A 3 15.99 -6.74 -9.36
C LYS A 3 16.56 -5.54 -8.58
N TYR A 4 17.83 -5.59 -8.20
CA TYR A 4 18.54 -4.55 -7.46
C TYR A 4 19.30 -3.56 -8.35
N SER A 5 19.39 -3.77 -9.66
CA SER A 5 20.00 -2.78 -10.56
C SER A 5 19.03 -1.62 -10.84
N ILE A 6 19.54 -0.40 -10.83
CA ILE A 6 18.77 0.79 -11.17
C ILE A 6 18.51 0.79 -12.68
N LYS A 7 17.25 1.02 -13.04
CA LYS A 7 16.82 1.22 -14.43
C LYS A 7 16.42 2.67 -14.59
N THR A 8 16.94 3.34 -15.59
CA THR A 8 16.50 4.69 -15.93
C THR A 8 15.22 4.60 -16.75
N VAL A 9 14.17 5.22 -16.27
CA VAL A 9 12.86 5.23 -16.91
C VAL A 9 12.38 6.65 -17.12
N LYS A 10 11.61 6.83 -18.18
CA LYS A 10 11.02 8.10 -18.56
C LYS A 10 9.59 8.19 -18.04
N ILE A 11 9.24 9.30 -17.46
CA ILE A 11 7.86 9.57 -17.01
C ILE A 11 7.00 9.79 -18.25
N SER A 12 5.99 8.94 -18.44
CA SER A 12 5.08 8.97 -19.58
C SER A 12 3.79 9.74 -19.30
N ARG A 13 3.34 9.75 -18.04
CA ARG A 13 2.10 10.40 -17.63
C ARG A 13 2.16 10.79 -16.16
N ILE A 14 1.48 11.88 -15.81
CA ILE A 14 1.31 12.34 -14.43
C ILE A 14 -0.16 12.67 -14.20
N ILE A 15 -0.74 12.19 -13.11
CA ILE A 15 -2.08 12.55 -12.63
C ILE A 15 -1.91 13.29 -11.31
N ASN A 16 -2.64 14.39 -11.12
CA ASN A 16 -2.79 15.04 -9.83
C ASN A 16 -4.03 14.46 -9.16
N ASP A 17 -3.84 13.57 -8.20
CA ASP A 17 -4.95 12.85 -7.55
C ASP A 17 -5.71 13.75 -6.57
N CYS A 18 -4.98 14.45 -5.72
CA CYS A 18 -5.50 15.48 -4.80
C CYS A 18 -4.37 16.43 -4.41
N LYS A 19 -4.65 17.40 -3.54
CA LYS A 19 -3.64 18.37 -3.09
C LYS A 19 -2.46 17.65 -2.44
N GLY A 20 -1.27 17.78 -3.05
CA GLY A 20 -0.03 17.18 -2.54
C GLY A 20 0.12 15.69 -2.82
N VAL A 21 -0.69 15.12 -3.71
CA VAL A 21 -0.57 13.72 -4.15
C VAL A 21 -0.58 13.64 -5.67
N LYS A 22 0.39 12.93 -6.23
CA LYS A 22 0.50 12.68 -7.68
C LYS A 22 0.75 11.22 -7.94
N THR A 23 0.15 10.70 -9.02
CA THR A 23 0.49 9.40 -9.59
C THR A 23 1.33 9.59 -10.85
N LEU A 24 2.52 8.96 -10.87
CA LEU A 24 3.44 8.97 -11.98
C LEU A 24 3.42 7.61 -12.67
N PHE A 25 3.46 7.63 -14.01
CA PHE A 25 3.50 6.43 -14.85
C PHE A 25 4.80 6.38 -15.65
N PHE A 26 5.36 5.18 -15.78
CA PHE A 26 6.59 4.92 -16.54
C PHE A 26 6.63 3.48 -17.03
N ASN A 27 7.35 3.20 -18.11
CA ASN A 27 7.46 1.86 -18.67
C ASN A 27 8.80 1.22 -18.30
N ILE A 28 8.75 0.14 -17.50
CA ILE A 28 9.94 -0.63 -17.11
C ILE A 28 10.33 -1.65 -18.19
N LYS A 29 9.36 -2.23 -18.89
CA LYS A 29 9.60 -3.25 -19.91
C LYS A 29 10.39 -2.71 -21.10
N GLU A 30 10.14 -1.45 -21.48
CA GLU A 30 10.90 -0.80 -22.54
C GLU A 30 12.35 -0.54 -22.14
N SER A 31 12.60 -0.19 -20.87
CA SER A 31 13.96 0.10 -20.41
C SER A 31 14.83 -1.14 -20.19
N ASP A 32 14.22 -2.31 -19.92
CA ASP A 32 14.93 -3.58 -19.74
C ASP A 32 14.04 -4.78 -20.16
N PRO A 33 13.79 -4.97 -21.47
CA PRO A 33 12.89 -6.01 -21.94
C PRO A 33 13.33 -7.43 -21.58
N LYS A 34 14.66 -7.66 -21.52
CA LYS A 34 15.23 -8.99 -21.26
C LYS A 34 15.11 -9.46 -19.82
N ASN A 35 15.04 -8.51 -18.88
CA ASN A 35 14.98 -8.81 -17.44
C ASN A 35 13.72 -8.23 -16.80
N TYR A 36 12.66 -8.01 -17.59
CA TYR A 36 11.39 -7.53 -17.08
C TYR A 36 10.77 -8.54 -16.13
N ILE A 37 10.37 -8.07 -14.97
CA ILE A 37 9.67 -8.85 -13.94
C ILE A 37 8.30 -8.20 -13.75
N ILE A 38 7.24 -8.98 -13.88
CA ILE A 38 5.87 -8.52 -13.59
C ILE A 38 5.75 -8.31 -12.08
N PRO A 39 5.43 -7.10 -11.61
CA PRO A 39 5.25 -6.84 -10.19
C PRO A 39 3.95 -7.46 -9.67
N LYS A 40 3.88 -7.65 -8.36
CA LYS A 40 2.67 -8.12 -7.68
C LYS A 40 2.16 -7.05 -6.71
N PRO A 41 0.84 -7.01 -6.45
CA PRO A 41 0.25 -6.07 -5.49
C PRO A 41 0.90 -6.14 -4.10
N GLY A 42 1.26 -5.00 -3.55
CA GLY A 42 1.97 -4.90 -2.27
C GLY A 42 3.49 -4.75 -2.40
N GLN A 43 4.08 -5.07 -3.55
CA GLN A 43 5.50 -4.80 -3.81
C GLN A 43 5.77 -3.30 -3.98
N PHE A 44 7.03 -2.92 -3.78
CA PHE A 44 7.50 -1.55 -3.91
C PHE A 44 8.72 -1.44 -4.82
N VAL A 45 9.08 -0.23 -5.16
CA VAL A 45 10.32 0.14 -5.83
C VAL A 45 11.10 1.13 -4.97
N MET A 46 12.41 1.15 -5.13
CA MET A 46 13.21 2.30 -4.72
C MET A 46 13.29 3.25 -5.91
N VAL A 47 12.87 4.49 -5.70
CA VAL A 47 12.88 5.57 -6.70
C VAL A 47 14.05 6.50 -6.40
N TRP A 48 14.98 6.58 -7.34
CA TRP A 48 16.11 7.48 -7.26
C TRP A 48 15.86 8.74 -8.08
N VAL A 49 15.97 9.88 -7.42
CA VAL A 49 15.96 11.20 -8.05
C VAL A 49 17.40 11.69 -8.10
N PRO A 50 18.01 11.86 -9.30
CA PRO A 50 19.39 12.27 -9.45
C PRO A 50 19.71 13.54 -8.66
N GLY A 51 20.79 13.48 -7.86
CA GLY A 51 21.26 14.61 -7.06
C GLY A 51 20.51 14.85 -5.74
N ILE A 52 19.47 14.04 -5.46
CA ILE A 52 18.66 14.19 -4.23
C ILE A 52 18.81 12.94 -3.35
N ASP A 53 18.00 11.90 -3.55
CA ASP A 53 18.02 10.67 -2.74
C ASP A 53 17.30 9.52 -3.45
N GLU A 54 17.26 8.34 -2.82
CA GLU A 54 16.51 7.17 -3.22
C GLU A 54 15.49 6.81 -2.13
N VAL A 55 14.20 6.75 -2.48
CA VAL A 55 13.11 6.52 -1.53
C VAL A 55 12.20 5.36 -1.95
N PRO A 56 11.62 4.60 -0.99
CA PRO A 56 10.70 3.52 -1.29
C PRO A 56 9.32 4.07 -1.71
N MET A 57 8.76 3.51 -2.77
CA MET A 57 7.40 3.81 -3.23
C MET A 57 6.67 2.53 -3.56
N SER A 58 5.47 2.35 -3.02
CA SER A 58 4.61 1.23 -3.38
C SER A 58 4.22 1.31 -4.86
N ILE A 59 4.23 0.17 -5.54
CA ILE A 59 3.69 0.08 -6.89
C ILE A 59 2.17 0.17 -6.77
N SER A 60 1.57 1.19 -7.38
CA SER A 60 0.13 1.45 -7.33
C SER A 60 -0.63 0.89 -8.53
N GLY A 61 0.06 0.32 -9.51
CA GLY A 61 -0.53 -0.35 -10.67
C GLY A 61 0.50 -0.83 -11.66
N CYS A 62 0.10 -1.81 -12.46
CA CYS A 62 0.87 -2.35 -13.58
C CYS A 62 -0.11 -2.82 -14.66
N ASP A 63 0.21 -2.57 -15.93
CA ASP A 63 -0.53 -3.11 -17.05
C ASP A 63 0.25 -4.21 -17.81
N GLU A 64 -0.40 -4.86 -18.75
CA GLU A 64 0.19 -5.91 -19.60
C GLU A 64 1.34 -5.42 -20.49
N TYR A 65 1.39 -4.11 -20.77
CA TYR A 65 2.42 -3.49 -21.60
C TYR A 65 3.67 -3.15 -20.79
N GLY A 66 3.64 -3.29 -19.45
CA GLY A 66 4.76 -3.00 -18.56
C GLY A 66 4.82 -1.55 -18.12
N ASN A 67 3.71 -0.81 -18.23
CA ASN A 67 3.57 0.50 -17.59
C ASN A 67 3.28 0.29 -16.12
N TRP A 68 4.13 0.82 -15.27
CA TRP A 68 3.95 0.84 -13.83
C TRP A 68 3.52 2.22 -13.37
N SER A 69 2.85 2.26 -12.25
CA SER A 69 2.55 3.52 -11.56
C SER A 69 3.01 3.51 -10.11
N ILE A 70 3.33 4.69 -9.62
CA ILE A 70 3.57 4.98 -8.20
C ILE A 70 2.77 6.22 -7.82
N THR A 71 2.14 6.18 -6.64
CA THR A 71 1.40 7.33 -6.09
C THR A 71 2.21 7.93 -4.95
N VAL A 72 2.52 9.22 -5.03
CA VAL A 72 3.49 9.92 -4.18
C VAL A 72 2.83 11.08 -3.47
N LYS A 73 2.85 11.06 -2.12
CA LYS A 73 2.47 12.20 -1.28
C LYS A 73 3.71 13.07 -1.03
N ASN A 74 3.57 14.38 -1.21
CA ASN A 74 4.65 15.34 -0.96
C ASN A 74 4.82 15.59 0.55
N ILE A 75 5.85 14.98 1.14
CA ILE A 75 6.11 15.05 2.60
C ILE A 75 7.55 15.44 2.96
N GLY A 76 8.48 15.46 1.99
CA GLY A 76 9.90 15.74 2.24
C GLY A 76 10.65 16.07 0.96
N GLU A 77 11.97 16.30 1.09
CA GLU A 77 12.81 16.79 0.00
C GLU A 77 12.72 15.94 -1.27
N CYS A 78 12.90 14.62 -1.14
CA CYS A 78 12.87 13.73 -2.30
C CYS A 78 11.48 13.65 -2.94
N THR A 79 10.41 13.57 -2.14
CA THR A 79 9.04 13.56 -2.66
C THR A 79 8.65 14.90 -3.27
N ASN A 80 9.17 16.02 -2.75
CA ASN A 80 9.01 17.34 -3.38
C ASN A 80 9.73 17.39 -4.74
N ALA A 81 10.96 16.86 -4.83
CA ALA A 81 11.66 16.76 -6.10
C ALA A 81 10.88 15.90 -7.13
N ILE A 82 10.32 14.76 -6.71
CA ILE A 82 9.43 13.93 -7.55
C ILE A 82 8.20 14.74 -8.02
N HIS A 83 7.60 15.53 -7.14
CA HIS A 83 6.45 16.38 -7.49
C HIS A 83 6.76 17.48 -8.51
N ASN A 84 8.02 17.92 -8.62
CA ASN A 84 8.47 18.92 -9.58
C ASN A 84 8.82 18.35 -10.96
N LEU A 85 8.89 17.02 -11.08
CA LEU A 85 9.16 16.35 -12.35
C LEU A 85 7.99 16.55 -13.34
N LYS A 86 8.34 16.51 -14.61
CA LYS A 86 7.43 16.68 -15.75
C LYS A 86 7.37 15.41 -16.58
N ILE A 87 6.39 15.29 -17.42
CA ILE A 87 6.33 14.28 -18.48
C ILE A 87 7.60 14.43 -19.34
N ASN A 88 8.23 13.31 -19.64
CA ASN A 88 9.52 13.13 -20.32
C ASN A 88 10.76 13.33 -19.44
N ASP A 89 10.65 13.70 -18.17
CA ASP A 89 11.78 13.64 -17.25
C ASP A 89 12.12 12.18 -16.91
N TYR A 90 13.32 11.95 -16.38
CA TYR A 90 13.83 10.64 -16.06
C TYR A 90 14.01 10.46 -14.55
N ILE A 91 13.70 9.25 -14.09
CA ILE A 91 13.99 8.77 -12.74
C ILE A 91 14.71 7.43 -12.79
N GLY A 92 15.43 7.10 -11.72
CA GLY A 92 15.95 5.75 -11.53
C GLY A 92 14.94 4.91 -10.75
N VAL A 93 14.74 3.66 -11.18
CA VAL A 93 13.83 2.72 -10.51
C VAL A 93 14.53 1.39 -10.28
N ARG A 94 14.46 0.89 -9.07
CA ARG A 94 15.02 -0.39 -8.65
C ARG A 94 13.92 -1.26 -8.04
N GLY A 95 13.66 -2.42 -8.60
CA GLY A 95 12.60 -3.33 -8.16
C GLY A 95 12.11 -4.29 -9.26
N PRO A 96 10.97 -5.00 -9.03
CA PRO A 96 10.11 -4.91 -7.84
C PRO A 96 10.76 -5.57 -6.62
N LEU A 97 10.54 -5.01 -5.42
CA LEU A 97 11.14 -5.41 -4.16
C LEU A 97 10.07 -5.84 -3.16
N GLY A 98 10.50 -6.59 -2.14
CA GLY A 98 9.63 -7.10 -1.09
C GLY A 98 8.74 -8.26 -1.54
N ASN A 99 7.90 -8.70 -0.61
CA ASN A 99 6.83 -9.67 -0.85
C ASN A 99 5.54 -8.96 -1.31
N TRP A 100 4.41 -9.67 -1.37
CA TRP A 100 3.16 -9.19 -1.94
C TRP A 100 1.94 -9.71 -1.18
N PHE A 101 0.78 -9.14 -1.44
CA PHE A 101 -0.50 -9.65 -0.97
C PHE A 101 -0.82 -11.00 -1.64
N GLU A 102 -1.10 -12.00 -0.84
CA GLU A 102 -1.56 -13.31 -1.33
C GLU A 102 -3.09 -13.26 -1.52
N MET A 103 -3.56 -13.55 -2.72
CA MET A 103 -4.99 -13.65 -2.98
C MET A 103 -5.53 -15.00 -2.50
N PRO A 104 -6.75 -15.06 -1.93
CA PRO A 104 -7.33 -16.31 -1.49
C PRO A 104 -7.58 -17.25 -2.69
N LYS A 105 -7.40 -18.54 -2.47
CA LYS A 105 -7.73 -19.54 -3.49
C LYS A 105 -9.23 -19.74 -3.65
N ASP A 106 -9.98 -19.52 -2.56
CA ASP A 106 -11.42 -19.63 -2.51
C ASP A 106 -12.07 -18.29 -2.89
N LYS A 107 -12.68 -18.25 -4.07
CA LYS A 107 -13.36 -17.05 -4.58
C LYS A 107 -14.68 -16.73 -3.87
N SER A 108 -15.19 -17.62 -3.03
CA SER A 108 -16.38 -17.35 -2.22
C SER A 108 -16.11 -16.48 -0.99
N LYS A 109 -14.85 -16.18 -0.72
CA LYS A 109 -14.46 -15.29 0.37
C LYS A 109 -14.92 -13.85 0.11
N GLN A 110 -15.39 -13.20 1.17
CA GLN A 110 -15.69 -11.78 1.19
C GLN A 110 -14.42 -11.00 1.57
N LEU A 111 -13.92 -10.20 0.65
CA LEU A 111 -12.68 -9.46 0.83
C LEU A 111 -12.95 -8.05 1.29
N PHE A 112 -12.22 -7.59 2.30
CA PHE A 112 -12.22 -6.20 2.77
C PHE A 112 -10.85 -5.57 2.52
N LEU A 113 -10.81 -4.47 1.76
CA LEU A 113 -9.63 -3.66 1.54
C LEU A 113 -9.77 -2.38 2.36
N ILE A 114 -8.93 -2.22 3.39
CA ILE A 114 -9.04 -1.10 4.34
C ILE A 114 -7.81 -0.22 4.21
N SER A 115 -8.02 1.03 3.86
CA SER A 115 -6.94 1.99 3.63
C SER A 115 -7.13 3.30 4.38
N GLY A 116 -6.00 3.93 4.74
CA GLY A 116 -5.95 5.29 5.25
C GLY A 116 -5.02 6.17 4.42
N GLY A 117 -5.52 7.27 3.90
CA GLY A 117 -4.75 8.22 3.10
C GLY A 117 -3.99 7.56 1.96
N ILE A 118 -2.67 7.82 1.86
CA ILE A 118 -1.82 7.26 0.79
C ILE A 118 -1.72 5.72 0.78
N GLY A 119 -2.11 5.05 1.87
CA GLY A 119 -2.15 3.58 1.93
C GLY A 119 -3.09 2.92 0.93
N ILE A 120 -3.95 3.69 0.27
CA ILE A 120 -4.76 3.19 -0.85
C ILE A 120 -3.89 2.79 -2.06
N ALA A 121 -2.71 3.37 -2.24
CA ALA A 121 -1.86 3.16 -3.41
C ALA A 121 -1.51 1.67 -3.67
N PRO A 122 -0.94 0.89 -2.72
CA PRO A 122 -0.70 -0.53 -2.95
C PRO A 122 -1.99 -1.35 -3.04
N LEU A 123 -3.07 -0.93 -2.38
CA LEU A 123 -4.37 -1.59 -2.46
C LEU A 123 -5.07 -1.34 -3.79
N ARG A 124 -4.82 -0.21 -4.45
CA ARG A 124 -5.31 0.07 -5.82
C ARG A 124 -4.81 -0.98 -6.82
N PHE A 125 -3.54 -1.37 -6.72
CA PHE A 125 -3.01 -2.44 -7.56
C PHE A 125 -3.67 -3.79 -7.24
N LEU A 126 -3.83 -4.12 -5.96
CA LEU A 126 -4.56 -5.34 -5.55
C LEU A 126 -6.00 -5.35 -6.07
N LEU A 127 -6.68 -4.21 -5.97
CA LEU A 127 -8.05 -4.02 -6.44
C LEU A 127 -8.17 -4.29 -7.95
N SER A 128 -7.25 -3.77 -8.76
CA SER A 128 -7.23 -4.02 -10.21
C SER A 128 -7.13 -5.53 -10.51
N GLU A 129 -6.25 -6.25 -9.83
CA GLU A 129 -6.10 -7.70 -9.98
C GLU A 129 -7.36 -8.47 -9.53
N LEU A 130 -7.93 -8.10 -8.37
CA LEU A 130 -9.15 -8.72 -7.85
C LEU A 130 -10.34 -8.52 -8.78
N SER A 131 -10.49 -7.32 -9.35
CA SER A 131 -11.55 -7.00 -10.32
C SER A 131 -11.41 -7.82 -11.59
N GLN A 132 -10.20 -7.91 -12.17
CA GLN A 132 -9.92 -8.71 -13.36
C GLN A 132 -10.21 -10.21 -13.14
N LEU A 133 -9.99 -10.70 -11.93
CA LEU A 133 -10.23 -12.08 -11.53
C LEU A 133 -11.67 -12.34 -11.04
N ASN A 134 -12.55 -11.33 -11.07
CA ASN A 134 -13.96 -11.39 -10.63
C ASN A 134 -14.13 -11.82 -9.15
N TYR A 135 -13.29 -11.29 -8.24
CA TYR A 135 -13.53 -11.42 -6.80
C TYR A 135 -14.55 -10.40 -6.34
N GLN A 136 -15.34 -10.76 -5.31
CA GLN A 136 -16.19 -9.82 -4.58
C GLN A 136 -15.38 -9.17 -3.46
N PHE A 137 -15.46 -7.84 -3.35
CA PHE A 137 -14.73 -7.09 -2.32
C PHE A 137 -15.49 -5.85 -1.87
N LYS A 138 -15.13 -5.38 -0.68
CA LYS A 138 -15.54 -4.07 -0.14
C LYS A 138 -14.29 -3.27 0.15
N ILE A 139 -14.28 -2.01 -0.30
CA ILE A 139 -13.23 -1.07 0.03
C ILE A 139 -13.74 -0.13 1.09
N ILE A 140 -12.93 0.11 2.12
CA ILE A 140 -13.13 1.17 3.10
C ILE A 140 -11.92 2.08 3.01
N HIS A 141 -12.12 3.29 2.49
CA HIS A 141 -11.06 4.26 2.31
C HIS A 141 -11.28 5.46 3.22
N GLY A 142 -10.35 5.65 4.18
CA GLY A 142 -10.37 6.71 5.15
C GLY A 142 -9.36 7.82 4.86
N ALA A 143 -9.72 9.06 5.18
CA ALA A 143 -8.84 10.21 5.17
C ALA A 143 -9.19 11.14 6.33
N LYS A 144 -8.36 12.16 6.60
CA LYS A 144 -8.69 13.16 7.62
C LYS A 144 -9.83 14.07 7.18
N VAL A 145 -9.81 14.47 5.90
CA VAL A 145 -10.78 15.36 5.27
C VAL A 145 -11.02 14.96 3.83
N GLU A 146 -12.14 15.37 3.24
CA GLU A 146 -12.52 15.08 1.85
C GLU A 146 -11.38 15.34 0.84
N SER A 147 -10.70 16.49 0.97
CA SER A 147 -9.63 16.89 0.05
C SER A 147 -8.36 16.02 0.10
N GLU A 148 -8.26 15.09 1.05
CA GLU A 148 -7.19 14.09 1.16
C GLU A 148 -7.60 12.70 0.63
N LEU A 149 -8.85 12.51 0.22
CA LEU A 149 -9.29 11.28 -0.43
C LEU A 149 -8.68 11.19 -1.84
N ILE A 150 -8.16 10.01 -2.16
CA ILE A 150 -7.40 9.74 -3.39
C ILE A 150 -8.20 8.77 -4.25
N HIS A 151 -8.16 8.96 -5.58
CA HIS A 151 -8.78 8.06 -6.56
C HIS A 151 -10.32 7.94 -6.49
N ILE A 152 -11.04 8.92 -5.95
CA ILE A 152 -12.50 8.87 -5.82
C ILE A 152 -13.16 8.62 -7.19
N ASP A 153 -12.77 9.38 -8.21
CA ASP A 153 -13.35 9.28 -9.56
C ASP A 153 -13.04 7.93 -10.21
N GLU A 154 -11.82 7.42 -10.03
CA GLU A 154 -11.42 6.11 -10.58
C GLU A 154 -12.20 4.97 -9.94
N PHE A 155 -12.42 5.03 -8.64
CA PHE A 155 -13.12 3.98 -7.91
C PHE A 155 -14.64 4.01 -8.14
N SER A 156 -15.22 5.15 -8.51
CA SER A 156 -16.64 5.25 -8.84
C SER A 156 -17.02 4.40 -10.06
N GLU A 157 -16.05 4.08 -10.93
CA GLU A 157 -16.24 3.21 -12.09
C GLU A 157 -16.12 1.70 -11.76
N ILE A 158 -15.69 1.36 -10.53
CA ILE A 158 -15.44 -0.04 -10.11
C ILE A 158 -16.67 -0.61 -9.38
N GLU A 159 -17.84 -0.52 -9.96
CA GLU A 159 -19.00 -1.33 -9.56
C GLU A 159 -19.00 -2.65 -10.33
N VAL A 160 -18.15 -3.60 -9.91
CA VAL A 160 -18.11 -4.93 -10.50
C VAL A 160 -18.68 -5.94 -9.50
N ASN A 161 -19.74 -6.64 -9.86
CA ASN A 161 -20.27 -7.82 -9.15
C ASN A 161 -20.53 -7.60 -7.65
N ASP A 162 -21.34 -6.59 -7.26
CA ASP A 162 -21.64 -6.24 -5.85
C ASP A 162 -20.44 -5.71 -5.03
N SER A 163 -19.32 -5.40 -5.67
CA SER A 163 -18.22 -4.69 -5.03
C SER A 163 -18.63 -3.25 -4.70
N ARG A 164 -18.33 -2.80 -3.48
CA ARG A 164 -18.75 -1.49 -3.00
C ARG A 164 -17.60 -0.75 -2.33
N ILE A 165 -17.62 0.58 -2.48
CA ILE A 165 -16.67 1.47 -1.86
C ILE A 165 -17.38 2.28 -0.78
N PHE A 166 -16.77 2.33 0.39
CA PHE A 166 -17.19 3.13 1.53
C PHE A 166 -16.09 4.11 1.87
N TYR A 167 -16.45 5.38 1.88
CA TYR A 167 -15.54 6.45 2.28
C TYR A 167 -15.85 6.88 3.71
N CYS A 168 -14.81 7.24 4.45
CA CYS A 168 -14.93 7.88 5.75
C CYS A 168 -13.90 9.00 5.90
N THR A 169 -14.28 10.04 6.61
CA THR A 169 -13.38 11.14 6.97
C THR A 169 -13.48 11.42 8.47
N ASP A 170 -12.33 11.76 9.09
CA ASP A 170 -12.27 11.98 10.53
C ASP A 170 -13.22 13.11 10.95
N ASP A 171 -13.40 14.11 10.08
CA ASP A 171 -14.24 15.30 10.31
C ASP A 171 -15.66 15.21 9.73
N GLY A 172 -16.03 14.11 9.08
CA GLY A 172 -17.34 13.91 8.46
C GLY A 172 -17.58 14.71 7.18
N SER A 173 -16.52 15.32 6.58
CA SER A 173 -16.66 16.13 5.36
C SER A 173 -17.05 15.31 4.13
N TYR A 174 -16.82 13.98 4.14
CA TYR A 174 -17.24 13.07 3.08
C TYR A 174 -17.47 11.66 3.62
N GLY A 175 -18.56 11.01 3.17
CA GLY A 175 -18.90 9.65 3.57
C GLY A 175 -19.33 9.54 5.03
N THR A 176 -18.81 8.52 5.74
CA THR A 176 -19.10 8.31 7.17
C THR A 176 -18.11 9.09 8.02
N GLU A 177 -18.58 9.82 9.04
CA GLU A 177 -17.71 10.46 10.02
C GLU A 177 -17.00 9.39 10.88
N GLY A 178 -15.68 9.53 11.04
CA GLY A 178 -14.86 8.68 11.90
C GLY A 178 -13.82 7.86 11.13
N PHE A 179 -13.24 6.86 11.80
CA PHE A 179 -12.11 6.10 11.31
C PHE A 179 -12.49 4.91 10.43
N ALA A 180 -11.60 4.55 9.49
CA ALA A 180 -11.77 3.39 8.62
C ALA A 180 -11.90 2.07 9.43
N SER A 181 -11.22 1.95 10.58
CA SER A 181 -11.35 0.82 11.49
C SER A 181 -12.75 0.67 12.05
N ASP A 182 -13.39 1.76 12.47
CA ASP A 182 -14.74 1.75 13.05
C ASP A 182 -15.78 1.44 11.97
N THR A 183 -15.61 2.03 10.79
CA THR A 183 -16.42 1.71 9.62
C THR A 183 -16.33 0.22 9.28
N PHE A 184 -15.13 -0.35 9.30
CA PHE A 184 -14.95 -1.79 9.10
C PHE A 184 -15.65 -2.62 10.16
N GLU A 185 -15.49 -2.32 11.45
CA GLU A 185 -16.15 -3.05 12.54
C GLU A 185 -17.67 -2.99 12.40
N ASN A 186 -18.23 -1.83 12.00
CA ASN A 186 -19.67 -1.69 11.75
C ASN A 186 -20.17 -2.60 10.63
N HIS A 187 -19.37 -2.92 9.63
CA HIS A 187 -19.74 -3.85 8.56
C HIS A 187 -19.73 -5.32 8.97
N ILE A 188 -18.95 -5.70 9.98
CA ILE A 188 -18.77 -7.11 10.35
C ILE A 188 -19.43 -7.50 11.66
N LYS A 189 -19.70 -6.56 12.57
CA LYS A 189 -20.19 -6.84 13.95
C LYS A 189 -21.48 -7.65 14.02
N ASN A 190 -22.31 -7.61 12.99
CA ASN A 190 -23.59 -8.33 12.91
C ASN A 190 -23.53 -9.59 12.04
N LEU A 191 -22.36 -9.94 11.50
CA LEU A 191 -22.19 -11.15 10.71
C LEU A 191 -22.21 -12.39 11.61
N SER A 192 -22.72 -13.51 11.08
CA SER A 192 -22.61 -14.79 11.75
C SER A 192 -21.17 -15.28 11.81
N ASN A 193 -20.86 -16.20 12.75
CA ASN A 193 -19.53 -16.81 12.80
C ASN A 193 -19.15 -17.53 11.49
N GLN A 194 -20.14 -18.08 10.79
CA GLN A 194 -19.93 -18.73 9.49
C GLN A 194 -19.52 -17.70 8.41
N ASP A 195 -20.15 -16.53 8.39
CA ASP A 195 -19.82 -15.49 7.44
C ASP A 195 -18.47 -14.83 7.79
N LEU A 196 -18.20 -14.59 9.09
CA LEU A 196 -16.91 -14.09 9.55
C LEU A 196 -15.73 -14.99 9.12
N SER A 197 -15.92 -16.33 9.14
CA SER A 197 -14.89 -17.28 8.71
C SER A 197 -14.56 -17.22 7.23
N LYS A 198 -15.45 -16.62 6.42
CA LYS A 198 -15.25 -16.38 4.98
C LYS A 198 -14.62 -15.01 4.70
N CYS A 199 -14.52 -14.13 5.69
CA CYS A 199 -13.90 -12.83 5.51
C CYS A 199 -12.37 -12.93 5.44
N GLU A 200 -11.76 -12.09 4.61
CA GLU A 200 -10.31 -11.86 4.58
C GLU A 200 -10.05 -10.37 4.41
N VAL A 201 -9.05 -9.86 5.13
CA VAL A 201 -8.79 -8.42 5.21
C VAL A 201 -7.40 -8.10 4.64
N TYR A 202 -7.35 -7.07 3.82
CA TYR A 202 -6.13 -6.44 3.30
C TYR A 202 -6.08 -5.00 3.77
N THR A 203 -4.97 -4.58 4.37
CA THR A 203 -4.88 -3.21 4.89
C THR A 203 -3.54 -2.56 4.63
N CYS A 204 -3.58 -1.24 4.40
CA CYS A 204 -2.41 -0.37 4.30
C CYS A 204 -2.79 1.06 4.68
N GLY A 205 -1.88 1.78 5.34
CA GLY A 205 -2.07 3.16 5.77
C GLY A 205 -1.28 3.50 7.02
N PRO A 206 -1.71 4.50 7.79
CA PRO A 206 -1.08 4.83 9.08
C PRO A 206 -1.06 3.63 10.01
N GLU A 207 0.08 3.36 10.64
CA GLU A 207 0.26 2.13 11.41
C GLU A 207 -0.71 1.98 12.58
N LYS A 208 -1.12 3.08 13.22
CA LYS A 208 -2.17 3.05 14.25
C LYS A 208 -3.51 2.54 13.69
N MET A 209 -3.89 2.99 12.48
CA MET A 209 -5.09 2.48 11.81
C MET A 209 -4.95 0.98 11.51
N ILE A 210 -3.81 0.56 10.94
CA ILE A 210 -3.54 -0.86 10.64
C ILE A 210 -3.63 -1.69 11.94
N TYR A 211 -3.08 -1.20 13.04
CA TYR A 211 -3.13 -1.87 14.34
C TYR A 211 -4.56 -1.99 14.88
N SER A 212 -5.37 -0.93 14.77
CA SER A 212 -6.81 -0.98 15.14
C SER A 212 -7.57 -2.01 14.31
N VAL A 213 -7.36 -2.03 12.99
CA VAL A 213 -7.95 -3.05 12.10
C VAL A 213 -7.49 -4.46 12.50
N PHE A 214 -6.21 -4.63 12.81
CA PHE A 214 -5.67 -5.90 13.28
C PHE A 214 -6.34 -6.36 14.59
N GLN A 215 -6.51 -5.46 15.57
CA GLN A 215 -7.21 -5.79 16.84
C GLN A 215 -8.66 -6.22 16.61
N ILE A 216 -9.36 -5.56 15.70
CA ILE A 216 -10.72 -5.95 15.29
C ILE A 216 -10.70 -7.36 14.66
N CYS A 217 -9.77 -7.62 13.73
CA CYS A 217 -9.62 -8.93 13.12
C CYS A 217 -9.32 -10.03 14.14
N GLU A 218 -8.47 -9.77 15.15
CA GLU A 218 -8.21 -10.71 16.25
C GLU A 218 -9.47 -10.99 17.09
N LYS A 219 -10.24 -9.95 17.40
CA LYS A 219 -11.52 -10.07 18.15
C LYS A 219 -12.52 -10.97 17.41
N TYR A 220 -12.63 -10.83 16.10
CA TYR A 220 -13.59 -11.56 15.27
C TYR A 220 -13.00 -12.79 14.59
N LYS A 221 -11.72 -13.13 14.83
CA LYS A 221 -10.99 -14.26 14.26
C LYS A 221 -10.93 -14.26 12.73
N ILE A 222 -10.74 -13.08 12.15
CA ILE A 222 -10.60 -12.87 10.70
C ILE A 222 -9.11 -12.81 10.35
N GLU A 223 -8.70 -13.49 9.29
CA GLU A 223 -7.31 -13.39 8.80
C GLU A 223 -7.09 -12.06 8.07
N LEU A 224 -5.90 -11.48 8.30
CA LEU A 224 -5.51 -10.19 7.79
C LEU A 224 -4.11 -10.25 7.18
N GLN A 225 -3.94 -9.50 6.11
CA GLN A 225 -2.64 -9.16 5.52
C GLN A 225 -2.46 -7.64 5.57
N ALA A 226 -1.38 -7.17 6.20
CA ALA A 226 -1.07 -5.75 6.33
C ALA A 226 0.22 -5.39 5.61
N SER A 227 0.19 -4.34 4.80
CA SER A 227 1.40 -3.72 4.25
C SER A 227 1.90 -2.66 5.22
N LEU A 228 3.08 -2.89 5.80
CA LEU A 228 3.69 -2.00 6.78
C LEU A 228 4.68 -1.04 6.13
N GLU A 229 4.76 0.17 6.69
CA GLU A 229 5.69 1.20 6.28
C GLU A 229 6.80 1.36 7.33
N ARG A 230 8.04 1.44 6.89
CA ARG A 230 9.22 1.75 7.71
C ARG A 230 10.19 2.60 6.90
N ILE A 231 11.08 3.30 7.60
CA ILE A 231 12.20 3.98 6.93
C ILE A 231 13.06 2.92 6.23
N MET A 232 13.22 3.06 4.94
CA MET A 232 14.03 2.17 4.10
C MET A 232 15.11 2.98 3.38
N ARG A 233 16.37 2.61 3.57
CA ARG A 233 17.49 3.17 2.81
C ARG A 233 18.04 2.21 1.76
N CYS A 234 18.30 0.96 2.14
CA CYS A 234 18.92 0.01 1.19
C CYS A 234 17.90 -0.73 0.32
N GLY A 235 16.67 -0.94 0.78
CA GLY A 235 15.64 -1.70 0.07
C GLY A 235 15.95 -3.19 -0.16
N CYS A 236 17.08 -3.71 0.37
CA CYS A 236 17.61 -5.05 0.05
C CYS A 236 18.04 -5.87 1.28
N GLY A 237 17.71 -5.42 2.50
CA GLY A 237 17.96 -6.17 3.73
C GLY A 237 19.36 -5.99 4.33
N LEU A 238 20.11 -4.96 3.98
CA LEU A 238 21.49 -4.75 4.47
C LEU A 238 21.57 -3.85 5.70
N CYS A 239 20.87 -2.69 5.71
CA CYS A 239 21.12 -1.66 6.72
C CYS A 239 20.39 -1.88 8.05
N GLY A 240 19.38 -2.76 8.11
CA GLY A 240 18.61 -3.04 9.34
C GLY A 240 17.64 -1.94 9.78
N LEU A 241 17.59 -0.78 9.10
CA LEU A 241 16.80 0.37 9.54
C LEU A 241 15.28 0.10 9.57
N CYS A 242 14.80 -0.79 8.70
CA CYS A 242 13.41 -1.20 8.64
C CYS A 242 13.08 -2.45 9.50
N ALA A 243 13.94 -2.80 10.46
CA ALA A 243 13.73 -3.97 11.31
C ALA A 243 12.56 -3.78 12.27
N ILE A 244 11.83 -4.87 12.52
CA ILE A 244 10.76 -4.97 13.51
C ILE A 244 11.14 -6.02 14.56
N ASP A 245 11.16 -5.60 15.81
CA ASP A 245 11.51 -6.48 16.94
C ASP A 245 10.27 -7.24 17.47
N PRO A 246 10.49 -8.36 18.18
CA PRO A 246 11.79 -9.01 18.51
C PRO A 246 12.31 -9.93 17.41
N LEU A 247 11.55 -10.13 16.32
CA LEU A 247 11.87 -11.11 15.29
C LEU A 247 13.01 -10.68 14.36
N GLY A 248 13.41 -9.40 14.39
CA GLY A 248 14.41 -8.84 13.49
C GLY A 248 14.00 -8.88 12.01
N LEU A 249 12.69 -8.98 11.72
CA LEU A 249 12.18 -9.01 10.35
C LEU A 249 12.38 -7.68 9.67
N LEU A 250 12.89 -7.71 8.45
CA LEU A 250 13.19 -6.52 7.65
C LEU A 250 12.05 -6.24 6.69
N VAL A 251 11.33 -5.14 6.90
CA VAL A 251 10.17 -4.77 6.07
C VAL A 251 10.51 -4.73 4.57
N CYS A 252 11.72 -4.30 4.20
CA CYS A 252 12.13 -4.24 2.80
C CYS A 252 12.41 -5.62 2.15
N LYS A 253 12.60 -6.68 2.95
CA LYS A 253 12.99 -8.02 2.48
C LYS A 253 11.95 -9.08 2.81
N ASP A 254 11.52 -9.13 4.10
CA ASP A 254 10.59 -10.13 4.63
C ASP A 254 9.14 -9.65 4.50
N GLY A 255 8.93 -8.33 4.30
CA GLY A 255 7.69 -7.63 4.01
C GLY A 255 7.68 -7.04 2.60
N PRO A 256 6.92 -5.95 2.36
CA PRO A 256 6.21 -5.15 3.35
C PRO A 256 4.91 -5.77 3.86
N VAL A 257 4.39 -6.80 3.20
CA VAL A 257 3.13 -7.44 3.56
C VAL A 257 3.35 -8.54 4.60
N PHE A 258 2.64 -8.47 5.72
CA PHE A 258 2.68 -9.46 6.79
C PHE A 258 1.30 -9.99 7.12
N GLN A 259 1.18 -11.30 7.29
CA GLN A 259 -0.04 -11.98 7.69
C GLN A 259 -0.25 -11.89 9.21
N SER A 260 -1.50 -11.99 9.69
CA SER A 260 -1.89 -11.98 11.10
C SER A 260 -0.99 -12.84 12.00
N LYS A 261 -0.65 -14.06 11.55
CA LYS A 261 0.19 -14.98 12.29
C LYS A 261 1.61 -14.46 12.60
N ILE A 262 2.12 -13.55 11.76
CA ILE A 262 3.43 -12.92 11.95
C ILE A 262 3.25 -11.63 12.77
N LEU A 263 2.24 -10.83 12.48
CA LEU A 263 1.93 -9.59 13.19
C LEU A 263 1.73 -9.83 14.70
N ARG A 264 1.09 -10.94 15.10
CA ARG A 264 0.92 -11.35 16.51
C ARG A 264 2.25 -11.49 17.27
N LYS A 265 3.35 -11.72 16.59
CA LYS A 265 4.68 -11.92 17.16
C LYS A 265 5.56 -10.68 17.14
N MET A 266 5.11 -9.60 16.51
CA MET A 266 5.83 -8.34 16.40
C MET A 266 5.47 -7.42 17.56
N GLU A 267 6.35 -7.27 18.55
CA GLU A 267 6.10 -6.39 19.71
C GLU A 267 6.12 -4.90 19.33
N ASP A 268 6.87 -4.52 18.31
CA ASP A 268 6.96 -3.16 17.81
C ASP A 268 5.74 -2.71 17.02
N PHE A 269 4.99 -3.65 16.46
CA PHE A 269 3.86 -3.35 15.60
C PHE A 269 2.78 -2.52 16.31
N GLY A 270 2.46 -1.38 15.74
CA GLY A 270 1.52 -0.40 16.31
C GLY A 270 2.05 0.40 17.51
N ARG A 271 3.31 0.21 17.90
CA ARG A 271 3.88 0.83 19.11
C ARG A 271 5.16 1.60 18.84
N PHE A 272 6.09 1.02 18.08
CA PHE A 272 7.42 1.56 17.88
C PHE A 272 7.88 1.47 16.42
N LYS A 273 8.67 2.44 16.02
CA LYS A 273 9.40 2.46 14.75
C LYS A 273 10.83 2.94 14.99
N ARG A 274 11.72 2.82 14.00
CA ARG A 274 13.06 3.37 14.06
C ARG A 274 13.11 4.72 13.35
N ASP A 275 13.85 5.68 13.90
CA ASP A 275 14.18 6.92 13.22
C ASP A 275 15.34 6.73 12.23
N PHE A 276 15.78 7.80 11.55
CA PHE A 276 16.88 7.75 10.58
C PHE A 276 18.25 7.39 11.19
N THR A 277 18.42 7.49 12.49
CA THR A 277 19.63 7.11 13.22
C THR A 277 19.57 5.66 13.71
N GLY A 278 18.43 4.99 13.55
CA GLY A 278 18.18 3.62 14.00
C GLY A 278 17.64 3.51 15.44
N ASN A 279 17.44 4.63 16.12
CA ASN A 279 16.86 4.64 17.47
C ASN A 279 15.36 4.27 17.40
N LYS A 280 14.93 3.50 18.40
CA LYS A 280 13.54 3.13 18.57
C LYS A 280 12.74 4.29 19.14
N ILE A 281 11.69 4.70 18.45
CA ILE A 281 10.79 5.79 18.86
C ILE A 281 9.34 5.31 18.85
N SER A 282 8.48 5.92 19.67
CA SER A 282 7.04 5.64 19.69
C SER A 282 6.40 6.05 18.35
N ILE A 283 5.34 5.36 17.97
CA ILE A 283 4.45 5.76 16.88
C ILE A 283 3.38 6.67 17.50
N ASP A 284 3.43 7.97 17.15
CA ASP A 284 2.45 8.96 17.59
C ASP A 284 1.13 8.87 16.83
#